data_0d7072be320c7f42e124c707187003ba
#
_entry.id   0d7072be320c7f42e124c707187003ba
#
_cell.length_a   1.000
_cell.length_b   1.000
_cell.length_c   1.000
_cell.angle_alpha   90.00
_cell.angle_beta   90.00
_cell.angle_gamma   90.00
#
_symmetry.space_group_name_H-M   'P 1'
#
loop_
_entity.id
_entity.type
_entity.pdbx_description
1 polymer ?
#
loop_
_entity_poly.entity_id
_entity_poly.type
_entity_poly.pdbx_seq_one_letter_code
_entity_poly.pdbx_strand_id
1 'polypeptide(L)'
;MKTLTIKNIESIMEGIASEHPQINTVLKGNIWDVDLTKDVTGVYLIYEVTNIAPNGFNGIDYSLDVFLCDNVTEINTATNEVSVQNECSLIALDMMSIFENYNKTSWADKDLNLVLNKTWSIQPFTERFDSLYSGAAVNLSLSTSYGYARCTIPT
;
A
#
# COMPACT_ATOMS: atom_id res chain seq x y z
N MET A 1 5.09 -22.81 -5.91
CA MET A 1 5.00 -21.39 -5.47
C MET A 1 4.79 -20.46 -6.64
N LYS A 2 3.86 -19.56 -6.49
CA LYS A 2 3.57 -18.57 -7.54
C LYS A 2 4.43 -17.34 -7.38
N THR A 3 4.90 -16.80 -8.48
CA THR A 3 5.57 -15.50 -8.53
C THR A 3 4.54 -14.39 -8.30
N LEU A 4 4.90 -13.40 -7.50
CA LEU A 4 4.09 -12.22 -7.27
C LEU A 4 3.97 -11.40 -8.56
N THR A 5 2.78 -10.93 -8.88
CA THR A 5 2.51 -10.08 -10.03
C THR A 5 1.83 -8.78 -9.58
N ILE A 6 1.77 -7.80 -10.48
CA ILE A 6 1.04 -6.54 -10.21
C ILE A 6 -0.43 -6.83 -9.87
N LYS A 7 -1.02 -7.79 -10.55
CA LYS A 7 -2.40 -8.18 -10.29
C LYS A 7 -2.60 -8.81 -8.92
N ASN A 8 -1.62 -9.57 -8.45
CA ASN A 8 -1.61 -10.09 -7.08
C ASN A 8 -1.52 -8.95 -6.06
N ILE A 9 -0.69 -7.96 -6.32
CA ILE A 9 -0.55 -6.77 -5.46
C ILE A 9 -1.89 -6.03 -5.37
N GLU A 10 -2.57 -5.84 -6.49
CA GLU A 10 -3.91 -5.24 -6.53
C GLU A 10 -4.89 -6.01 -5.64
N SER A 11 -4.93 -7.33 -5.77
CA SER A 11 -5.80 -8.18 -4.96
C SER A 11 -5.45 -8.11 -3.47
N ILE A 12 -4.17 -8.04 -3.13
CA ILE A 12 -3.71 -7.91 -1.75
C ILE A 12 -4.15 -6.57 -1.16
N MET A 13 -3.99 -5.48 -1.91
CA MET A 13 -4.42 -4.15 -1.45
C MET A 13 -5.93 -4.08 -1.22
N GLU A 14 -6.72 -4.66 -2.11
CA GLU A 14 -8.17 -4.77 -1.93
C GLU A 14 -8.53 -5.62 -0.71
N GLY A 15 -7.80 -6.72 -0.48
CA GLY A 15 -7.98 -7.57 0.69
C GLY A 15 -7.67 -6.85 1.99
N ILE A 16 -6.57 -6.10 2.03
CA ILE A 16 -6.20 -5.29 3.19
C ILE A 16 -7.30 -4.28 3.52
N ALA A 17 -7.79 -3.58 2.51
CA ALA A 17 -8.85 -2.59 2.69
C ALA A 17 -10.16 -3.23 3.15
N SER A 18 -10.49 -4.39 2.62
CA SER A 18 -11.70 -5.12 3.00
C SER A 18 -11.66 -5.60 4.46
N GLU A 19 -10.49 -6.03 4.93
CA GLU A 19 -10.31 -6.55 6.28
C GLU A 19 -10.09 -5.44 7.32
N HIS A 20 -9.59 -4.29 6.91
CA HIS A 20 -9.30 -3.21 7.84
C HIS A 20 -10.49 -2.24 7.93
N PRO A 21 -11.18 -2.16 9.08
CA PRO A 21 -12.43 -1.40 9.18
C PRO A 21 -12.25 0.11 9.03
N GLN A 22 -11.04 0.62 9.21
CA GLN A 22 -10.75 2.06 9.11
C GLN A 22 -10.46 2.50 7.67
N ILE A 23 -10.15 1.58 6.76
CA ILE A 23 -9.93 1.91 5.36
C ILE A 23 -11.28 1.91 4.63
N ASN A 24 -11.64 3.03 4.05
CA ASN A 24 -12.94 3.22 3.40
C ASN A 24 -12.89 3.05 1.89
N THR A 25 -11.81 3.50 1.25
CA THR A 25 -11.69 3.50 -0.21
C THR A 25 -10.28 3.13 -0.64
N VAL A 26 -10.17 2.27 -1.66
CA VAL A 26 -8.91 1.90 -2.29
C VAL A 26 -8.86 2.49 -3.68
N LEU A 27 -7.77 3.19 -4.00
CA LEU A 27 -7.54 3.78 -5.31
C LEU A 27 -6.15 3.38 -5.81
N LYS A 28 -6.05 3.07 -7.10
CA LYS A 28 -4.78 2.76 -7.74
C LYS A 28 -4.28 3.97 -8.50
N GLY A 29 -3.03 4.34 -8.29
CA GLY A 29 -2.39 5.43 -9.01
C GLY A 29 -1.57 6.34 -8.10
N ASN A 30 -1.09 7.44 -8.68
CA ASN A 30 -0.35 8.47 -7.95
C ASN A 30 -1.33 9.40 -7.22
N ILE A 31 -0.98 9.80 -6.01
CA ILE A 31 -1.84 10.67 -5.20
C ILE A 31 -2.19 11.99 -5.93
N TRP A 32 -1.29 12.48 -6.78
CA TRP A 32 -1.51 13.73 -7.52
C TRP A 32 -2.49 13.58 -8.69
N ASP A 33 -2.65 12.37 -9.20
CA ASP A 33 -3.51 12.07 -10.35
C ASP A 33 -4.87 11.51 -9.96
N VAL A 34 -5.05 11.19 -8.68
CA VAL A 34 -6.28 10.60 -8.17
C VAL A 34 -7.26 11.69 -7.77
N ASP A 35 -8.50 11.54 -8.23
CA ASP A 35 -9.58 12.44 -7.85
C ASP A 35 -10.13 12.03 -6.48
N LEU A 36 -9.84 12.85 -5.47
CA LEU A 36 -10.32 12.64 -4.11
C LEU A 36 -11.64 13.38 -3.94
N THR A 37 -12.73 12.62 -3.90
CA THR A 37 -14.06 13.22 -3.73
C THR A 37 -14.27 13.68 -2.30
N LYS A 38 -14.83 14.90 -2.16
CA LYS A 38 -15.04 15.55 -0.85
C LYS A 38 -16.12 14.87 -0.01
N ASP A 39 -16.97 14.07 -0.63
CA ASP A 39 -18.15 13.49 0.02
C ASP A 39 -17.88 12.16 0.68
N VAL A 40 -16.68 11.59 0.51
CA VAL A 40 -16.30 10.32 1.12
C VAL A 40 -15.58 10.61 2.43
N THR A 41 -16.14 10.11 3.52
CA THR A 41 -15.50 10.17 4.84
C THR A 41 -14.70 8.89 5.08
N GLY A 42 -13.61 9.02 5.84
CA GLY A 42 -12.76 7.88 6.18
C GLY A 42 -11.46 7.87 5.41
N VAL A 43 -10.66 6.85 5.66
CA VAL A 43 -9.30 6.76 5.16
C VAL A 43 -9.27 6.23 3.73
N TYR A 44 -8.57 6.94 2.86
CA TYR A 44 -8.21 6.46 1.52
C TYR A 44 -6.90 5.69 1.57
N LEU A 45 -6.87 4.55 0.91
CA LEU A 45 -5.63 3.84 0.60
C LEU A 45 -5.36 4.02 -0.90
N ILE A 46 -4.28 4.72 -1.23
CA ILE A 46 -3.87 4.98 -2.61
C ILE A 46 -2.53 4.31 -2.82
N TYR A 47 -2.39 3.50 -3.84
CA TYR A 47 -1.15 2.78 -4.08
C TYR A 47 -0.74 2.77 -5.55
N GLU A 48 0.56 2.67 -5.77
CA GLU A 48 1.15 2.60 -7.09
C GLU A 48 2.38 1.70 -7.05
N VAL A 49 2.53 0.83 -8.06
CA VAL A 49 3.79 0.12 -8.30
C VAL A 49 4.69 1.05 -9.10
N THR A 50 5.77 1.50 -8.49
CA THR A 50 6.66 2.51 -9.10
C THR A 50 7.82 1.91 -9.86
N ASN A 51 8.25 0.70 -9.52
CA ASN A 51 9.39 0.07 -10.16
C ASN A 51 9.34 -1.45 -10.00
N ILE A 52 9.89 -2.13 -10.99
CA ILE A 52 10.12 -3.58 -10.96
C ILE A 52 11.57 -3.79 -11.33
N ALA A 53 12.35 -4.41 -10.45
CA ALA A 53 13.78 -4.57 -10.63
C ALA A 53 14.24 -5.97 -10.22
N PRO A 54 15.33 -6.47 -10.82
CA PRO A 54 15.89 -7.76 -10.40
C PRO A 54 16.50 -7.66 -9.00
N ASN A 55 16.42 -8.75 -8.26
CA ASN A 55 17.04 -8.90 -6.95
C ASN A 55 17.78 -10.24 -6.91
N GLY A 56 19.09 -10.18 -7.01
CA GLY A 56 19.91 -11.39 -7.08
C GLY A 56 19.66 -12.20 -8.36
N PHE A 57 19.89 -13.49 -8.30
CA PHE A 57 19.85 -14.37 -9.47
C PHE A 57 18.44 -14.73 -9.92
N ASN A 58 17.56 -15.00 -8.98
CA ASN A 58 16.19 -15.46 -9.27
C ASN A 58 15.11 -14.62 -8.58
N GLY A 59 15.42 -13.40 -8.18
CA GLY A 59 14.50 -12.55 -7.46
C GLY A 59 14.03 -11.36 -8.28
N ILE A 60 12.86 -10.85 -7.92
CA ILE A 60 12.30 -9.62 -8.46
C ILE A 60 11.77 -8.81 -7.28
N ASP A 61 12.05 -7.51 -7.28
CA ASP A 61 11.50 -6.57 -6.31
C ASP A 61 10.47 -5.67 -6.98
N TYR A 62 9.33 -5.53 -6.33
CA TYR A 62 8.30 -4.55 -6.67
C TYR A 62 8.38 -3.42 -5.66
N SER A 63 8.68 -2.22 -6.14
CA SER A 63 8.65 -1.02 -5.30
C SER A 63 7.28 -0.37 -5.37
N LEU A 64 6.72 -0.04 -4.20
CA LEU A 64 5.40 0.55 -4.08
C LEU A 64 5.45 1.84 -3.28
N ASP A 65 4.67 2.81 -3.72
CA ASP A 65 4.30 3.97 -2.93
C ASP A 65 2.84 3.81 -2.51
N VAL A 66 2.59 3.93 -1.22
CA VAL A 66 1.25 3.83 -0.65
C VAL A 66 0.96 5.08 0.16
N PHE A 67 -0.21 5.65 -0.03
CA PHE A 67 -0.67 6.81 0.74
C PHE A 67 -1.93 6.42 1.50
N LEU A 68 -1.91 6.64 2.80
CA LEU A 68 -3.06 6.52 3.66
C LEU A 68 -3.42 7.92 4.13
N CYS A 69 -4.56 8.44 3.73
CA CYS A 69 -4.92 9.81 4.01
C CYS A 69 -6.42 9.97 4.30
N ASP A 70 -6.73 11.00 5.05
CA ASP A 70 -8.09 11.38 5.38
C ASP A 70 -8.23 12.90 5.35
N ASN A 71 -9.45 13.38 5.21
CA ASN A 71 -9.77 14.79 5.23
C ASN A 71 -9.58 15.37 6.64
N VAL A 72 -8.97 16.54 6.71
CA VAL A 72 -8.78 17.28 7.96
C VAL A 72 -9.82 18.39 8.03
N THR A 73 -10.55 18.45 9.14
CA THR A 73 -11.51 19.53 9.36
C THR A 73 -10.80 20.85 9.62
N GLU A 74 -11.40 21.96 9.17
CA GLU A 74 -10.79 23.28 9.28
C GLU A 74 -10.64 23.77 10.73
N ILE A 75 -11.47 23.27 11.63
CA ILE A 75 -11.45 23.66 13.04
C ILE A 75 -10.30 22.93 13.74
N ASN A 76 -9.38 23.66 14.36
CA ASN A 76 -8.20 23.13 15.04
C ASN A 76 -7.35 22.25 14.11
N THR A 77 -7.00 22.78 12.96
CA THR A 77 -6.27 22.07 11.88
C THR A 77 -5.03 21.34 12.40
N ALA A 78 -4.19 21.98 13.21
CA ALA A 78 -2.95 21.37 13.71
C ALA A 78 -3.21 20.11 14.54
N THR A 79 -4.21 20.15 15.44
CA THR A 79 -4.58 18.98 16.26
C THR A 79 -5.18 17.89 15.41
N ASN A 80 -6.04 18.23 14.45
CA ASN A 80 -6.65 17.26 13.55
C ASN A 80 -5.62 16.62 12.62
N GLU A 81 -4.65 17.39 12.13
CA GLU A 81 -3.55 16.85 11.32
C GLU A 81 -2.77 15.80 12.08
N VAL A 82 -2.37 16.08 13.31
CA VAL A 82 -1.62 15.13 14.15
C VAL A 82 -2.45 13.88 14.42
N SER A 83 -3.74 14.04 14.71
CA SER A 83 -4.64 12.91 14.95
C SER A 83 -4.79 12.02 13.72
N VAL A 84 -4.98 12.62 12.55
CA VAL A 84 -5.09 11.89 11.28
C VAL A 84 -3.78 11.22 10.91
N GLN A 85 -2.66 11.91 11.06
CA GLN A 85 -1.34 11.34 10.80
C GLN A 85 -1.05 10.14 11.72
N ASN A 86 -1.41 10.25 13.00
CA ASN A 86 -1.26 9.16 13.95
C ASN A 86 -2.10 7.95 13.56
N GLU A 87 -3.37 8.16 13.26
CA GLU A 87 -4.26 7.09 12.82
C GLU A 87 -3.78 6.41 11.55
N CYS A 88 -3.43 7.19 10.53
CA CYS A 88 -2.92 6.65 9.27
C CYS A 88 -1.58 5.92 9.44
N SER A 89 -0.71 6.40 10.32
CA SER A 89 0.55 5.73 10.62
C SER A 89 0.31 4.38 11.30
N LEU A 90 -0.67 4.27 12.19
CA LEU A 90 -1.03 3.00 12.82
C LEU A 90 -1.62 2.02 11.80
N ILE A 91 -2.45 2.50 10.89
CA ILE A 91 -2.99 1.68 9.79
C ILE A 91 -1.83 1.18 8.90
N ALA A 92 -0.85 2.04 8.62
CA ALA A 92 0.33 1.67 7.85
C ALA A 92 1.15 0.56 8.54
N LEU A 93 1.32 0.66 9.86
CA LEU A 93 2.00 -0.39 10.63
C LEU A 93 1.21 -1.71 10.60
N ASP A 94 -0.10 -1.65 10.69
CA ASP A 94 -0.95 -2.84 10.53
C ASP A 94 -0.77 -3.46 9.15
N MET A 95 -0.71 -2.65 8.12
CA MET A 95 -0.46 -3.10 6.75
C MET A 95 0.90 -3.78 6.62
N MET A 96 1.95 -3.21 7.23
CA MET A 96 3.28 -3.84 7.23
C MET A 96 3.25 -5.19 7.96
N SER A 97 2.51 -5.29 9.05
CA SER A 97 2.32 -6.55 9.77
C SER A 97 1.63 -7.61 8.92
N ILE A 98 0.64 -7.23 8.12
CA ILE A 98 -0.04 -8.14 7.19
C ILE A 98 0.94 -8.64 6.13
N PHE A 99 1.75 -7.77 5.54
CA PHE A 99 2.76 -8.19 4.55
C PHE A 99 3.82 -9.12 5.17
N GLU A 100 4.29 -8.82 6.37
CA GLU A 100 5.29 -9.63 7.07
C GLU A 100 4.75 -11.04 7.37
N ASN A 101 3.48 -11.14 7.70
CA ASN A 101 2.83 -12.39 8.06
C ASN A 101 1.80 -12.84 7.01
N TYR A 102 2.03 -12.50 5.76
CA TYR A 102 1.06 -12.73 4.69
C TYR A 102 0.57 -14.17 4.63
N ASN A 103 1.48 -15.14 4.74
CA ASN A 103 1.14 -16.56 4.67
C ASN A 103 0.27 -17.06 5.83
N LYS A 104 0.20 -16.30 6.92
CA LYS A 104 -0.62 -16.63 8.10
C LYS A 104 -1.98 -15.95 8.07
N THR A 105 -2.20 -15.04 7.11
CA THR A 105 -3.43 -14.32 6.95
C THR A 105 -4.51 -15.22 6.36
N SER A 106 -5.72 -15.19 6.89
CA SER A 106 -6.78 -16.13 6.53
C SER A 106 -7.22 -16.05 5.05
N TRP A 107 -7.22 -14.85 4.48
CA TRP A 107 -7.63 -14.60 3.10
C TRP A 107 -6.47 -14.66 2.09
N ALA A 108 -5.26 -14.93 2.56
CA ALA A 108 -4.07 -14.90 1.71
C ALA A 108 -4.00 -16.08 0.74
N ASP A 109 -3.39 -15.86 -0.42
CA ASP A 109 -2.99 -16.93 -1.31
C ASP A 109 -1.73 -17.58 -0.76
N LYS A 110 -1.88 -18.78 -0.19
CA LYS A 110 -0.79 -19.52 0.47
C LYS A 110 0.30 -19.97 -0.50
N ASP A 111 0.00 -20.01 -1.79
CA ASP A 111 0.93 -20.40 -2.84
C ASP A 111 1.82 -19.25 -3.31
N LEU A 112 1.47 -18.03 -2.96
CA LEU A 112 2.18 -16.85 -3.42
C LEU A 112 3.50 -16.68 -2.68
N ASN A 113 4.58 -16.50 -3.43
CA ASN A 113 5.89 -16.16 -2.87
C ASN A 113 5.97 -14.66 -2.70
N LEU A 114 5.96 -14.19 -1.45
CA LEU A 114 6.01 -12.78 -1.13
C LEU A 114 6.84 -12.57 0.13
N VAL A 115 7.82 -11.69 0.05
CA VAL A 115 8.65 -11.28 1.19
C VAL A 115 8.67 -9.76 1.26
N LEU A 116 8.35 -9.22 2.42
CA LEU A 116 8.48 -7.79 2.69
C LEU A 116 9.95 -7.46 2.98
N ASN A 117 10.54 -6.56 2.19
CA ASN A 117 11.88 -6.06 2.46
C ASN A 117 11.88 -5.13 3.68
N LYS A 118 12.91 -5.22 4.51
CA LYS A 118 13.00 -4.45 5.76
C LYS A 118 13.43 -2.99 5.57
N THR A 119 13.39 -2.50 4.34
CA THR A 119 13.77 -1.13 4.00
C THR A 119 12.58 -0.16 3.89
N TRP A 120 11.41 -0.59 4.31
CA TRP A 120 10.21 0.25 4.26
C TRP A 120 10.31 1.45 5.21
N SER A 121 9.62 2.53 4.85
CA SER A 121 9.54 3.73 5.67
C SER A 121 8.12 4.30 5.65
N ILE A 122 7.75 4.96 6.73
CA ILE A 122 6.45 5.64 6.87
C ILE A 122 6.74 7.10 7.21
N GLN A 123 6.19 8.02 6.41
CA GLN A 123 6.38 9.45 6.59
C GLN A 123 5.02 10.15 6.73
N PRO A 124 4.76 10.83 7.84
CA PRO A 124 3.58 11.69 7.93
C PRO A 124 3.62 12.80 6.88
N PHE A 125 2.47 13.17 6.36
CA PHE A 125 2.39 14.24 5.37
C PHE A 125 1.09 15.03 5.52
N THR A 126 1.08 16.24 4.97
CA THR A 126 -0.11 17.06 4.80
C THR A 126 -0.07 17.70 3.42
N GLU A 127 -1.13 17.54 2.65
CA GLU A 127 -1.24 18.10 1.31
C GLU A 127 -2.57 18.84 1.13
N ARG A 128 -2.51 19.90 0.36
CA ARG A 128 -3.68 20.67 -0.01
C ARG A 128 -4.04 20.39 -1.46
N PHE A 129 -5.20 19.76 -1.61
CA PHE A 129 -5.88 19.63 -2.89
C PHE A 129 -7.03 20.63 -2.92
N ASP A 130 -8.22 20.24 -3.34
CA ASP A 130 -9.45 21.01 -3.14
C ASP A 130 -9.83 21.06 -1.66
N SER A 131 -9.42 20.07 -0.89
CA SER A 131 -9.55 19.99 0.56
C SER A 131 -8.19 19.65 1.17
N LEU A 132 -8.03 19.89 2.46
CA LEU A 132 -6.83 19.52 3.19
C LEU A 132 -6.86 18.05 3.56
N TYR A 133 -5.85 17.31 3.17
CA TYR A 133 -5.65 15.91 3.50
C TYR A 133 -4.36 15.72 4.27
N SER A 134 -4.41 14.91 5.30
CA SER A 134 -3.24 14.46 6.06
C SER A 134 -3.20 12.95 6.14
N GLY A 135 -2.04 12.41 6.42
CA GLY A 135 -1.90 10.98 6.58
C GLY A 135 -0.47 10.51 6.64
N ALA A 136 -0.24 9.35 6.07
CA ALA A 136 1.06 8.71 6.04
C ALA A 136 1.40 8.24 4.62
N ALA A 137 2.60 8.56 4.18
CA ALA A 137 3.18 8.05 2.95
C ALA A 137 4.08 6.86 3.28
N VAL A 138 3.84 5.73 2.65
CA VAL A 138 4.59 4.51 2.87
C VAL A 138 5.37 4.18 1.62
N ASN A 139 6.65 3.95 1.79
CA ASN A 139 7.52 3.43 0.74
C ASN A 139 7.92 2.01 1.14
N LEU A 140 7.62 1.04 0.29
CA LEU A 140 7.91 -0.36 0.58
C LEU A 140 8.33 -1.12 -0.66
N SER A 141 8.96 -2.26 -0.46
CA SER A 141 9.38 -3.16 -1.53
C SER A 141 9.01 -4.58 -1.18
N LEU A 142 8.43 -5.29 -2.13
CA LEU A 142 8.05 -6.69 -2.01
C LEU A 142 8.91 -7.52 -2.94
N SER A 143 9.54 -8.56 -2.40
CA SER A 143 10.36 -9.48 -3.17
C SER A 143 9.61 -10.77 -3.47
N THR A 144 9.87 -11.30 -4.65
CA THR A 144 9.35 -12.61 -5.07
C THR A 144 10.44 -13.35 -5.84
N SER A 145 10.34 -14.67 -5.91
CA SER A 145 11.23 -15.44 -6.74
C SER A 145 10.66 -15.61 -8.15
N TYR A 146 11.55 -15.57 -9.14
CA TYR A 146 11.21 -15.72 -10.54
C TYR A 146 12.20 -16.67 -11.21
N GLY A 147 11.68 -17.73 -11.85
CA GLY A 147 12.53 -18.69 -12.56
C GLY A 147 12.92 -18.19 -13.93
N TYR A 148 14.15 -17.71 -14.08
CA TYR A 148 14.67 -17.27 -15.38
C TYR A 148 14.86 -18.40 -16.38
N ALA A 149 14.85 -19.66 -15.91
CA ALA A 149 15.02 -20.84 -16.75
C ALA A 149 13.72 -21.31 -17.42
N ARG A 150 12.73 -20.46 -17.55
CA ARG A 150 11.46 -20.78 -18.22
C ARG A 150 11.68 -20.95 -19.71
N CYS A 151 11.38 -22.16 -20.20
CA CYS A 151 11.46 -22.46 -21.63
C CYS A 151 10.25 -21.93 -22.42
N THR A 152 9.19 -21.56 -21.74
CA THR A 152 7.97 -21.05 -22.38
C THR A 152 7.66 -19.64 -21.86
N ILE A 153 7.49 -18.73 -22.80
CA ILE A 153 7.03 -17.38 -22.50
C ILE A 153 5.49 -17.40 -22.54
N PRO A 154 4.80 -16.97 -21.47
CA PRO A 154 3.33 -16.90 -21.52
C PRO A 154 2.89 -15.91 -22.59
N THR A 155 2.01 -16.33 -23.44
CA THR A 155 1.41 -15.48 -24.47
C THR A 155 0.06 -14.94 -24.01
#